data_036165c39e75a8079527ee3dac3765e5
#
_entry.id   036165c39e75a8079527ee3dac3765e5
#
_cell.length_a   1.000
_cell.length_b   1.000
_cell.length_c   1.000
_cell.angle_alpha   90.00
_cell.angle_beta   90.00
_cell.angle_gamma   90.00
#
_symmetry.space_group_name_H-M   'P 1'
#
loop_
_entity.id
_entity.type
_entity.pdbx_description
1 polymer ?
#
loop_
_entity_poly.entity_id
_entity_poly.type
_entity_poly.pdbx_seq_one_letter_code
_entity_poly.pdbx_strand_id
1 'polypeptide(L)'
;MLYPAMPYPSYSGMKEEDISALFAYLQTVPAVDEAPKQKTDLPFPFNIRSLMLGWNFLNIPSTEKRDGLNETQKRGEYLVNNLEHCGTCHTPRNSTMGFDKKMYLSGAQLGHWHAPNITPDESSGIGSWSEQDIVTYLRTGELDQRAYAGGPMGEAVAHSTRYLKNEDLSAIASYLKAVPAIQTDDKVSAVDVSRLPIPINESITHDLLAQKDYLAQAKAEVSSGSNSPKSLYLAACGSCHGVDGYGQPDARYAPIVGLSSLRREKPDALVNMILHGVEGATNTSPIMPGFSEELNSEQIAGITNYVRTSFGGHANSEVSAADIDRIATTGVDKPFLIKYAGLLAIIGIIVAIFVIIFIIRAILRSKRRR
;
A
#
# COMPACT_ATOMS: atom_id res chain seq x y z
N MET A 1 -12.82 -15.72 19.94
CA MET A 1 -11.69 -14.86 19.53
C MET A 1 -11.62 -14.78 18.04
N LEU A 2 -11.38 -13.58 17.49
CA LEU A 2 -11.23 -13.34 16.06
C LEU A 2 -9.75 -13.39 15.67
N TYR A 3 -9.46 -13.74 14.43
CA TYR A 3 -8.16 -13.52 13.82
C TYR A 3 -8.06 -12.08 13.33
N PRO A 4 -6.85 -11.46 13.27
CA PRO A 4 -6.69 -10.05 12.91
C PRO A 4 -6.80 -9.77 11.40
N ALA A 5 -7.42 -10.67 10.63
CA ALA A 5 -7.82 -10.39 9.25
C ALA A 5 -8.80 -9.21 9.18
N MET A 6 -9.74 -9.13 10.14
CA MET A 6 -10.45 -7.89 10.43
C MET A 6 -9.56 -7.06 11.38
N PRO A 7 -9.30 -5.78 11.10
CA PRO A 7 -8.33 -4.98 11.86
C PRO A 7 -8.88 -4.54 13.24
N TYR A 8 -9.44 -5.48 14.02
CA TYR A 8 -10.00 -5.20 15.34
C TYR A 8 -8.99 -4.57 16.34
N PRO A 9 -7.66 -4.77 16.20
CA PRO A 9 -6.73 -4.00 17.04
C PRO A 9 -6.86 -2.50 16.87
N SER A 10 -7.15 -2.01 15.66
CA SER A 10 -7.43 -0.59 15.40
C SER A 10 -8.78 -0.19 15.99
N TYR A 11 -9.79 -1.03 15.85
CA TYR A 11 -11.13 -0.75 16.39
C TYR A 11 -11.22 -0.81 17.92
N SER A 12 -10.20 -1.37 18.60
CA SER A 12 -10.18 -1.42 20.07
C SER A 12 -10.21 -0.04 20.75
N GLY A 13 -9.84 1.02 20.03
CA GLY A 13 -9.91 2.41 20.50
C GLY A 13 -11.17 3.17 20.08
N MET A 14 -12.14 2.52 19.43
CA MET A 14 -13.38 3.19 19.03
C MET A 14 -14.20 3.63 20.25
N LYS A 15 -14.85 4.78 20.12
CA LYS A 15 -15.80 5.28 21.12
C LYS A 15 -17.08 4.44 21.12
N GLU A 16 -17.69 4.28 22.28
CA GLU A 16 -18.91 3.49 22.43
C GLU A 16 -20.07 4.04 21.60
N GLU A 17 -20.12 5.36 21.43
CA GLU A 17 -21.13 6.03 20.60
C GLU A 17 -20.99 5.62 19.12
N ASP A 18 -19.76 5.58 18.59
CA ASP A 18 -19.51 5.19 17.21
C ASP A 18 -19.76 3.69 16.98
N ILE A 19 -19.44 2.84 17.97
CA ILE A 19 -19.76 1.40 17.93
C ILE A 19 -21.28 1.21 17.89
N SER A 20 -22.02 1.95 18.74
CA SER A 20 -23.48 1.89 18.80
C SER A 20 -24.12 2.38 17.51
N ALA A 21 -23.61 3.48 16.92
CA ALA A 21 -24.09 4.00 15.65
C ALA A 21 -23.83 3.02 14.50
N LEU A 22 -22.63 2.41 14.44
CA LEU A 22 -22.28 1.38 13.46
C LEU A 22 -23.20 0.15 13.60
N PHE A 23 -23.44 -0.31 14.82
CA PHE A 23 -24.34 -1.42 15.08
C PHE A 23 -25.77 -1.11 14.62
N ALA A 24 -26.29 0.08 14.94
CA ALA A 24 -27.61 0.51 14.50
C ALA A 24 -27.71 0.54 12.96
N TYR A 25 -26.68 1.04 12.27
CA TYR A 25 -26.63 1.03 10.81
C TYR A 25 -26.64 -0.39 10.24
N LEU A 26 -25.81 -1.29 10.77
CA LEU A 26 -25.73 -2.68 10.29
C LEU A 26 -27.08 -3.42 10.44
N GLN A 27 -27.93 -3.05 11.41
CA GLN A 27 -29.28 -3.61 11.54
C GLN A 27 -30.23 -3.18 10.41
N THR A 28 -29.91 -2.12 9.67
CA THR A 28 -30.70 -1.65 8.52
C THR A 28 -30.28 -2.29 7.20
N VAL A 29 -29.10 -2.95 7.17
CA VAL A 29 -28.58 -3.59 5.97
C VAL A 29 -29.35 -4.90 5.73
N PRO A 30 -29.87 -5.14 4.51
CA PRO A 30 -30.55 -6.39 4.20
C PRO A 30 -29.67 -7.62 4.46
N ALA A 31 -30.23 -8.62 5.11
CA ALA A 31 -29.52 -9.86 5.35
C ALA A 31 -29.25 -10.61 4.04
N VAL A 32 -28.02 -11.11 3.88
CA VAL A 32 -27.64 -11.99 2.76
C VAL A 32 -27.65 -13.43 3.28
N ASP A 33 -28.54 -14.25 2.73
CA ASP A 33 -28.72 -15.66 3.12
C ASP A 33 -27.83 -16.57 2.26
N GLU A 34 -26.53 -16.23 2.18
CA GLU A 34 -25.53 -17.06 1.51
C GLU A 34 -24.47 -17.50 2.50
N ALA A 35 -24.21 -18.81 2.56
CA ALA A 35 -23.09 -19.32 3.34
C ALA A 35 -21.74 -18.89 2.71
N PRO A 36 -20.74 -18.56 3.53
CA PRO A 36 -19.40 -18.24 3.02
C PRO A 36 -18.87 -19.37 2.13
N LYS A 37 -18.46 -19.03 0.91
CA LYS A 37 -17.96 -20.01 -0.10
C LYS A 37 -16.67 -20.70 0.35
N GLN A 38 -15.89 -20.07 1.22
CA GLN A 38 -14.64 -20.61 1.74
C GLN A 38 -14.61 -20.61 3.26
N LYS A 39 -14.20 -21.72 3.85
CA LYS A 39 -13.90 -21.82 5.28
C LYS A 39 -12.46 -21.39 5.53
N THR A 40 -12.22 -20.68 6.63
CA THR A 40 -10.87 -20.39 7.09
C THR A 40 -10.16 -21.69 7.44
N ASP A 41 -9.16 -22.07 6.66
CA ASP A 41 -8.27 -23.20 6.93
C ASP A 41 -6.86 -22.67 7.18
N LEU A 42 -6.39 -22.81 8.42
CA LEU A 42 -5.09 -22.31 8.85
C LEU A 42 -4.21 -23.50 9.28
N PRO A 43 -2.94 -23.51 8.83
CA PRO A 43 -2.01 -24.57 9.25
C PRO A 43 -1.68 -24.47 10.75
N PHE A 44 -1.28 -25.62 11.35
CA PHE A 44 -0.76 -25.63 12.72
C PHE A 44 0.48 -24.71 12.84
N PRO A 45 0.61 -23.91 13.92
CA PRO A 45 -0.26 -23.81 15.10
C PRO A 45 -1.36 -22.73 14.99
N PHE A 46 -1.50 -22.05 13.85
CA PHE A 46 -2.44 -20.93 13.67
C PHE A 46 -3.91 -21.35 13.71
N ASN A 47 -4.21 -22.63 13.54
CA ASN A 47 -5.56 -23.21 13.74
C ASN A 47 -5.98 -23.29 15.23
N ILE A 48 -5.05 -23.10 16.17
CA ILE A 48 -5.33 -23.06 17.61
C ILE A 48 -5.77 -21.65 18.01
N ARG A 49 -7.08 -21.41 17.94
CA ARG A 49 -7.67 -20.07 18.16
C ARG A 49 -7.36 -19.46 19.54
N SER A 50 -7.14 -20.28 20.58
CA SER A 50 -6.77 -19.81 21.91
C SER A 50 -5.41 -19.10 21.98
N LEU A 51 -4.49 -19.35 21.03
CA LEU A 51 -3.23 -18.63 20.93
C LEU A 51 -3.42 -17.13 20.67
N MET A 52 -4.58 -16.75 20.14
CA MET A 52 -4.93 -15.33 19.96
C MET A 52 -5.05 -14.55 21.27
N LEU A 53 -5.22 -15.23 22.44
CA LEU A 53 -5.14 -14.54 23.74
C LEU A 53 -3.75 -13.94 23.96
N GLY A 54 -2.70 -14.74 23.76
CA GLY A 54 -1.32 -14.28 23.90
C GLY A 54 -0.96 -13.24 22.84
N TRP A 55 -1.40 -13.44 21.61
CA TRP A 55 -1.19 -12.47 20.53
C TRP A 55 -1.86 -11.12 20.85
N ASN A 56 -3.10 -11.13 21.32
CA ASN A 56 -3.82 -9.92 21.70
C ASN A 56 -3.11 -9.17 22.83
N PHE A 57 -2.66 -9.89 23.85
CA PHE A 57 -1.90 -9.29 24.95
C PHE A 57 -0.63 -8.57 24.48
N LEU A 58 0.04 -9.11 23.46
CA LEU A 58 1.28 -8.54 22.91
C LEU A 58 1.04 -7.40 21.91
N ASN A 59 -0.05 -7.46 21.14
CA ASN A 59 -0.18 -6.65 19.92
C ASN A 59 -1.40 -5.72 19.89
N ILE A 60 -2.38 -5.86 20.77
CA ILE A 60 -3.43 -4.83 20.86
C ILE A 60 -2.78 -3.56 21.42
N PRO A 61 -2.88 -2.44 20.70
CA PRO A 61 -2.31 -1.19 21.18
C PRO A 61 -2.95 -0.80 22.53
N SER A 62 -2.14 -0.38 23.48
CA SER A 62 -2.66 0.43 24.59
C SER A 62 -3.21 1.72 24.00
N THR A 63 -4.31 2.23 24.55
CA THR A 63 -4.94 3.51 24.16
C THR A 63 -4.07 4.70 24.59
N GLU A 64 -2.75 4.62 24.42
CA GLU A 64 -1.86 5.72 24.72
C GLU A 64 -2.15 6.87 23.76
N LYS A 65 -2.75 7.92 24.32
CA LYS A 65 -2.97 9.18 23.61
C LYS A 65 -1.64 9.92 23.57
N ARG A 66 -1.36 10.54 22.44
CA ARG A 66 -0.19 11.43 22.32
C ARG A 66 -0.44 12.72 23.10
N ASP A 67 0.53 13.09 23.90
CA ASP A 67 0.52 14.36 24.60
C ASP A 67 0.81 15.52 23.63
N GLY A 68 0.33 16.73 23.99
CA GLY A 68 0.63 17.95 23.24
C GLY A 68 -0.21 18.19 21.97
N LEU A 69 -1.16 17.30 21.64
CA LEU A 69 -2.07 17.52 20.51
C LEU A 69 -3.18 18.50 20.85
N ASN A 70 -3.49 19.42 19.91
CA ASN A 70 -4.68 20.26 19.99
C ASN A 70 -5.95 19.46 19.67
N GLU A 71 -7.13 20.04 19.84
CA GLU A 71 -8.41 19.33 19.67
C GLU A 71 -8.63 18.80 18.22
N THR A 72 -8.22 19.56 17.21
CA THR A 72 -8.26 19.15 15.81
C THR A 72 -7.37 17.93 15.58
N GLN A 73 -6.14 17.95 16.09
CA GLN A 73 -5.19 16.85 15.99
C GLN A 73 -5.65 15.62 16.77
N LYS A 74 -6.28 15.78 17.94
CA LYS A 74 -6.89 14.64 18.68
C LYS A 74 -8.02 14.01 17.90
N ARG A 75 -8.84 14.79 17.19
CA ARG A 75 -9.85 14.25 16.28
C ARG A 75 -9.19 13.49 15.14
N GLY A 76 -8.13 14.04 14.54
CA GLY A 76 -7.33 13.40 13.50
C GLY A 76 -6.70 12.10 13.99
N GLU A 77 -6.10 12.08 15.20
CA GLU A 77 -5.57 10.88 15.84
C GLU A 77 -6.61 9.77 15.94
N TYR A 78 -7.81 10.13 16.38
CA TYR A 78 -8.91 9.17 16.49
C TYR A 78 -9.32 8.58 15.14
N LEU A 79 -9.43 9.42 14.11
CA LEU A 79 -9.76 8.99 12.76
C LEU A 79 -8.67 8.07 12.19
N VAL A 80 -7.42 8.51 12.22
CA VAL A 80 -6.27 7.79 11.65
C VAL A 80 -6.02 6.45 12.33
N ASN A 81 -6.20 6.37 13.66
CA ASN A 81 -5.91 5.16 14.43
C ASN A 81 -7.08 4.18 14.45
N ASN A 82 -8.31 4.68 14.47
CA ASN A 82 -9.48 3.83 14.74
C ASN A 82 -10.43 3.73 13.54
N LEU A 83 -11.07 4.81 13.10
CA LEU A 83 -12.13 4.71 12.09
C LEU A 83 -11.57 4.42 10.69
N GLU A 84 -10.59 5.20 10.25
CA GLU A 84 -9.91 5.01 8.95
C GLU A 84 -8.72 4.04 9.04
N HIS A 85 -8.29 3.71 10.26
CA HIS A 85 -7.22 2.75 10.60
C HIS A 85 -6.02 2.74 9.63
N CYS A 86 -5.55 3.91 9.22
CA CYS A 86 -4.48 4.10 8.23
C CYS A 86 -3.22 3.27 8.53
N GLY A 87 -2.89 3.12 9.81
CA GLY A 87 -1.78 2.27 10.28
C GLY A 87 -1.89 0.80 9.86
N THR A 88 -3.08 0.30 9.53
CA THR A 88 -3.26 -1.07 9.06
C THR A 88 -2.50 -1.34 7.76
N CYS A 89 -2.44 -0.36 6.87
CA CYS A 89 -1.70 -0.43 5.62
C CYS A 89 -0.34 0.27 5.70
N HIS A 90 -0.26 1.40 6.42
CA HIS A 90 0.91 2.27 6.40
C HIS A 90 1.92 2.03 7.55
N THR A 91 1.71 1.04 8.42
CA THR A 91 2.66 0.67 9.49
C THR A 91 3.22 -0.72 9.25
N PRO A 92 4.54 -0.92 9.25
CA PRO A 92 5.15 -2.24 9.08
C PRO A 92 4.73 -3.20 10.20
N ARG A 93 4.88 -4.49 9.93
CA ARG A 93 4.59 -5.53 10.92
C ARG A 93 5.86 -5.90 11.69
N ASN A 94 5.70 -6.10 13.00
CA ASN A 94 6.75 -6.65 13.84
C ASN A 94 6.89 -8.18 13.66
N SER A 95 7.80 -8.80 14.40
CA SER A 95 8.07 -10.25 14.33
C SER A 95 6.88 -11.15 14.67
N THR A 96 5.86 -10.64 15.36
CA THR A 96 4.61 -11.34 15.68
C THR A 96 3.44 -10.95 14.80
N MET A 97 3.67 -10.20 13.71
CA MET A 97 2.66 -9.67 12.79
C MET A 97 1.73 -8.60 13.39
N GLY A 98 2.05 -8.06 14.56
CA GLY A 98 1.45 -6.83 15.08
C GLY A 98 2.07 -5.58 14.44
N PHE A 99 1.61 -4.40 14.82
CA PHE A 99 2.21 -3.15 14.35
C PHE A 99 3.60 -2.93 14.94
N ASP A 100 4.56 -2.52 14.11
CA ASP A 100 5.82 -1.98 14.61
C ASP A 100 5.60 -0.52 15.03
N LYS A 101 5.43 -0.31 16.33
CA LYS A 101 5.17 1.03 16.91
C LYS A 101 6.30 2.03 16.67
N LYS A 102 7.54 1.54 16.46
CA LYS A 102 8.69 2.41 16.17
C LYS A 102 8.66 2.96 14.75
N MET A 103 7.99 2.25 13.86
CA MET A 103 7.86 2.58 12.44
C MET A 103 6.41 2.98 12.09
N TYR A 104 5.72 3.59 13.06
CA TYR A 104 4.31 3.99 12.90
C TYR A 104 4.11 4.91 11.70
N LEU A 105 3.23 4.52 10.78
CA LEU A 105 2.89 5.21 9.52
C LEU A 105 4.06 5.41 8.52
N SER A 106 5.17 4.70 8.70
CA SER A 106 6.36 4.83 7.85
C SER A 106 6.31 4.05 6.54
N GLY A 107 5.16 3.49 6.20
CA GLY A 107 4.99 2.66 5.02
C GLY A 107 5.15 1.18 5.31
N ALA A 108 4.48 0.33 4.53
CA ALA A 108 4.55 -1.12 4.69
C ALA A 108 4.20 -1.88 3.40
N GLN A 109 4.68 -3.12 3.30
CA GLN A 109 4.26 -4.05 2.25
C GLN A 109 2.86 -4.59 2.56
N LEU A 110 1.96 -4.53 1.59
CA LEU A 110 0.57 -4.97 1.67
C LEU A 110 0.26 -5.93 0.50
N GLY A 111 0.49 -7.22 0.69
CA GLY A 111 0.44 -8.16 -0.42
C GLY A 111 1.46 -7.80 -1.49
N HIS A 112 1.01 -7.63 -2.72
CA HIS A 112 1.84 -7.14 -3.83
C HIS A 112 2.05 -5.62 -3.79
N TRP A 113 1.20 -4.86 -3.10
CA TRP A 113 1.26 -3.41 -3.01
C TRP A 113 2.21 -2.94 -1.91
N HIS A 114 2.79 -1.78 -2.11
CA HIS A 114 3.54 -1.06 -1.08
C HIS A 114 2.78 0.21 -0.71
N ALA A 115 2.30 0.28 0.55
CA ALA A 115 1.73 1.50 1.11
C ALA A 115 2.87 2.44 1.50
N PRO A 116 2.94 3.66 0.98
CA PRO A 116 4.06 4.56 1.20
C PRO A 116 4.10 5.10 2.63
N ASN A 117 5.26 5.66 3.00
CA ASN A 117 5.43 6.46 4.20
C ASN A 117 4.52 7.71 4.16
N ILE A 118 3.67 7.86 5.17
CA ILE A 118 2.77 9.02 5.34
C ILE A 118 3.11 9.85 6.59
N THR A 119 4.31 9.69 7.15
CA THR A 119 4.85 10.61 8.15
C THR A 119 5.34 11.90 7.49
N PRO A 120 5.51 13.01 8.24
CA PRO A 120 5.97 14.27 7.67
C PRO A 120 7.49 14.30 7.39
N ASP A 121 8.07 13.19 6.96
CA ASP A 121 9.43 13.13 6.47
C ASP A 121 9.52 13.73 5.06
N GLU A 122 10.49 14.64 4.85
CA GLU A 122 10.62 15.37 3.59
C GLU A 122 11.12 14.51 2.44
N SER A 123 11.86 13.45 2.72
CA SER A 123 12.53 12.64 1.71
C SER A 123 11.81 11.36 1.34
N SER A 124 11.13 10.74 2.28
CA SER A 124 10.46 9.46 2.07
C SER A 124 8.95 9.49 2.36
N GLY A 125 8.47 10.56 3.02
CA GLY A 125 7.10 10.72 3.44
C GLY A 125 6.32 11.81 2.70
N ILE A 126 5.40 12.45 3.45
CA ILE A 126 4.55 13.54 2.97
C ILE A 126 4.98 14.90 3.54
N GLY A 127 6.26 15.07 3.93
CA GLY A 127 6.76 16.32 4.51
C GLY A 127 6.54 17.54 3.62
N SER A 128 6.78 17.38 2.33
CA SER A 128 6.61 18.44 1.31
C SER A 128 5.13 18.72 0.94
N TRP A 129 4.17 17.95 1.45
CA TRP A 129 2.75 18.18 1.19
C TRP A 129 2.18 19.18 2.19
N SER A 130 1.38 20.11 1.72
CA SER A 130 0.57 20.96 2.61
C SER A 130 -0.59 20.14 3.21
N GLU A 131 -1.20 20.64 4.29
CA GLU A 131 -2.44 20.05 4.82
C GLU A 131 -3.55 20.01 3.75
N GLN A 132 -3.62 21.06 2.91
CA GLN A 132 -4.60 21.11 1.82
C GLN A 132 -4.32 20.07 0.74
N ASP A 133 -3.05 19.76 0.43
CA ASP A 133 -2.69 18.69 -0.50
C ASP A 133 -3.19 17.34 0.03
N ILE A 134 -3.02 17.08 1.34
CA ILE A 134 -3.49 15.85 1.98
C ILE A 134 -5.02 15.77 1.92
N VAL A 135 -5.73 16.86 2.23
CA VAL A 135 -7.20 16.93 2.13
C VAL A 135 -7.67 16.67 0.71
N THR A 136 -7.04 17.29 -0.28
CA THR A 136 -7.35 17.09 -1.69
C THR A 136 -7.16 15.64 -2.08
N TYR A 137 -6.01 15.05 -1.77
CA TYR A 137 -5.72 13.65 -2.07
C TYR A 137 -6.72 12.68 -1.43
N LEU A 138 -7.06 12.86 -0.16
CA LEU A 138 -8.04 12.02 0.54
C LEU A 138 -9.46 12.20 -0.01
N ARG A 139 -9.78 13.38 -0.55
CA ARG A 139 -11.10 13.68 -1.16
C ARG A 139 -11.25 13.11 -2.56
N THR A 140 -10.21 13.22 -3.38
CA THR A 140 -10.29 12.98 -4.83
C THR A 140 -9.53 11.74 -5.26
N GLY A 141 -8.55 11.30 -4.49
CA GLY A 141 -7.55 10.30 -4.90
C GLY A 141 -6.44 10.86 -5.76
N GLU A 142 -6.44 12.16 -5.98
CA GLU A 142 -5.55 12.82 -6.94
C GLU A 142 -4.87 14.03 -6.32
N LEU A 143 -3.60 14.17 -6.59
CA LEU A 143 -2.84 15.38 -6.34
C LEU A 143 -1.98 15.63 -7.59
N ASP A 144 -2.36 16.65 -8.33
CA ASP A 144 -1.80 16.92 -9.67
C ASP A 144 -0.27 16.92 -9.67
N GLN A 145 0.32 16.22 -10.66
CA GLN A 145 1.76 16.01 -10.85
C GLN A 145 2.51 15.45 -9.62
N ARG A 146 1.81 14.94 -8.60
CA ARG A 146 2.43 14.38 -7.39
C ARG A 146 2.02 12.95 -7.08
N ALA A 147 0.71 12.66 -7.02
CA ALA A 147 0.24 11.37 -6.59
C ALA A 147 -1.17 11.04 -7.11
N TYR A 148 -1.38 9.76 -7.40
CA TYR A 148 -2.70 9.17 -7.68
C TYR A 148 -2.88 7.95 -6.78
N ALA A 149 -4.08 7.82 -6.22
CA ALA A 149 -4.45 6.66 -5.40
C ALA A 149 -4.69 5.45 -6.32
N GLY A 150 -3.90 4.39 -6.12
CA GLY A 150 -4.05 3.13 -6.85
C GLY A 150 -4.24 1.95 -5.90
N GLY A 151 -4.77 0.83 -6.42
CA GLY A 151 -5.00 -0.37 -5.65
C GLY A 151 -5.82 -0.13 -4.38
N PRO A 152 -5.43 -0.71 -3.23
CA PRO A 152 -6.20 -0.57 -1.99
C PRO A 152 -6.41 0.87 -1.52
N MET A 153 -5.51 1.81 -1.88
CA MET A 153 -5.71 3.22 -1.53
C MET A 153 -6.80 3.86 -2.39
N GLY A 154 -6.92 3.47 -3.66
CA GLY A 154 -8.01 3.88 -4.53
C GLY A 154 -9.37 3.45 -3.97
N GLU A 155 -9.49 2.21 -3.49
CA GLU A 155 -10.70 1.70 -2.81
C GLU A 155 -10.99 2.48 -1.52
N ALA A 156 -9.97 2.77 -0.69
CA ALA A 156 -10.13 3.55 0.53
C ALA A 156 -10.68 4.96 0.24
N VAL A 157 -10.20 5.60 -0.83
CA VAL A 157 -10.75 6.89 -1.27
C VAL A 157 -12.17 6.73 -1.81
N ALA A 158 -12.38 5.78 -2.73
CA ALA A 158 -13.67 5.60 -3.40
C ALA A 158 -14.82 5.28 -2.44
N HIS A 159 -14.54 4.50 -1.39
CA HIS A 159 -15.56 3.96 -0.51
C HIS A 159 -15.56 4.55 0.91
N SER A 160 -14.55 5.34 1.30
CA SER A 160 -14.48 5.94 2.63
C SER A 160 -14.10 7.42 2.61
N THR A 161 -12.83 7.77 2.43
CA THR A 161 -12.32 9.11 2.75
C THR A 161 -12.98 10.24 1.97
N ARG A 162 -13.40 10.00 0.73
CA ARG A 162 -14.10 11.00 -0.10
C ARG A 162 -15.42 11.48 0.49
N TYR A 163 -16.04 10.69 1.36
CA TYR A 163 -17.33 11.00 1.99
C TYR A 163 -17.19 11.68 3.35
N LEU A 164 -15.97 11.75 3.88
CA LEU A 164 -15.72 12.43 5.14
C LEU A 164 -16.04 13.93 5.05
N LYS A 165 -16.42 14.52 6.17
CA LYS A 165 -16.59 15.97 6.27
C LYS A 165 -15.24 16.68 6.09
N ASN A 166 -15.28 17.92 5.62
CA ASN A 166 -14.04 18.70 5.45
C ASN A 166 -13.27 18.86 6.76
N GLU A 167 -13.99 19.04 7.88
CA GLU A 167 -13.39 19.16 9.21
C GLU A 167 -12.62 17.89 9.61
N ASP A 168 -13.15 16.70 9.26
CA ASP A 168 -12.51 15.41 9.54
C ASP A 168 -11.28 15.20 8.65
N LEU A 169 -11.36 15.54 7.37
CA LEU A 169 -10.20 15.50 6.47
C LEU A 169 -9.09 16.45 6.92
N SER A 170 -9.46 17.66 7.33
CA SER A 170 -8.51 18.63 7.89
C SER A 170 -7.89 18.14 9.20
N ALA A 171 -8.68 17.47 10.03
CA ALA A 171 -8.19 16.89 11.28
C ALA A 171 -7.18 15.75 10.99
N ILE A 172 -7.45 14.88 10.01
CA ILE A 172 -6.50 13.85 9.56
C ILE A 172 -5.21 14.50 9.07
N ALA A 173 -5.31 15.50 8.19
CA ALA A 173 -4.15 16.20 7.64
C ALA A 173 -3.29 16.84 8.74
N SER A 174 -3.92 17.58 9.66
CA SER A 174 -3.24 18.22 10.78
C SER A 174 -2.55 17.20 11.71
N TYR A 175 -3.17 16.03 11.96
CA TYR A 175 -2.55 14.97 12.73
C TYR A 175 -1.36 14.33 12.01
N LEU A 176 -1.49 14.02 10.72
CA LEU A 176 -0.39 13.46 9.93
C LEU A 176 0.82 14.39 9.84
N LYS A 177 0.62 15.71 9.89
CA LYS A 177 1.71 16.69 9.96
C LYS A 177 2.31 16.84 11.37
N ALA A 178 1.61 16.37 12.42
CA ALA A 178 2.06 16.44 13.82
C ALA A 178 2.73 15.15 14.32
N VAL A 179 2.60 14.01 13.62
CA VAL A 179 3.30 12.78 14.00
C VAL A 179 4.81 12.92 13.80
N PRO A 180 5.66 12.17 14.54
CA PRO A 180 7.10 12.18 14.31
C PRO A 180 7.45 11.79 12.87
N ALA A 181 8.34 12.54 12.26
CA ALA A 181 8.90 12.19 10.96
C ALA A 181 9.77 10.94 11.09
N ILE A 182 9.57 9.96 10.23
CA ILE A 182 10.36 8.73 10.18
C ILE A 182 10.92 8.61 8.78
N GLN A 183 12.24 8.74 8.64
CA GLN A 183 12.92 8.54 7.37
C GLN A 183 13.04 7.03 7.07
N THR A 184 12.75 6.65 5.84
CA THR A 184 12.91 5.28 5.33
C THR A 184 13.83 5.24 4.12
N ASP A 185 14.21 4.03 3.70
CA ASP A 185 15.02 3.79 2.51
C ASP A 185 14.24 3.98 1.19
N ASP A 186 12.90 3.98 1.24
CA ASP A 186 12.05 4.24 0.06
C ASP A 186 11.90 5.75 -0.18
N LYS A 187 12.99 6.40 -0.51
CA LYS A 187 13.03 7.84 -0.78
C LYS A 187 12.32 8.18 -2.08
N VAL A 188 11.77 9.38 -2.12
CA VAL A 188 11.24 10.01 -3.33
C VAL A 188 12.28 10.99 -3.81
N SER A 189 12.90 10.73 -4.95
CA SER A 189 13.89 11.62 -5.54
C SER A 189 13.30 13.02 -5.75
N ALA A 190 14.09 14.05 -5.52
CA ALA A 190 13.70 15.40 -5.90
C ALA A 190 13.39 15.46 -7.40
N VAL A 191 12.42 16.30 -7.79
CA VAL A 191 12.14 16.49 -9.21
C VAL A 191 13.30 17.28 -9.83
N ASP A 192 14.07 16.63 -10.67
CA ASP A 192 15.02 17.31 -11.54
C ASP A 192 14.27 17.77 -12.80
N VAL A 193 13.74 18.98 -12.75
CA VAL A 193 12.96 19.56 -13.86
C VAL A 193 13.75 19.64 -15.16
N SER A 194 15.09 19.66 -15.11
CA SER A 194 15.91 19.68 -16.32
C SER A 194 15.91 18.36 -17.07
N ARG A 195 15.50 17.26 -16.42
CA ARG A 195 15.40 15.92 -16.99
C ARG A 195 13.98 15.52 -17.40
N LEU A 196 13.00 16.33 -16.98
CA LEU A 196 11.63 16.08 -17.42
C LEU A 196 11.48 16.47 -18.89
N PRO A 197 10.61 15.78 -19.63
CA PRO A 197 10.31 16.19 -20.98
C PRO A 197 9.75 17.63 -20.97
N ILE A 198 10.24 18.46 -21.85
CA ILE A 198 9.60 19.75 -22.14
C ILE A 198 8.25 19.41 -22.76
N PRO A 199 7.12 19.96 -22.27
CA PRO A 199 5.85 19.77 -22.92
C PRO A 199 6.04 20.10 -24.40
N ILE A 200 5.77 19.13 -25.28
CA ILE A 200 5.84 19.36 -26.71
C ILE A 200 4.87 20.52 -26.97
N ASN A 201 5.42 21.60 -27.46
CA ASN A 201 4.77 22.91 -27.64
C ASN A 201 3.27 22.75 -27.94
N GLU A 202 2.42 23.57 -27.28
CA GLU A 202 0.95 23.45 -27.35
C GLU A 202 0.39 23.18 -28.74
N SER A 203 1.09 23.61 -29.81
CA SER A 203 0.73 23.33 -31.18
C SER A 203 0.89 21.86 -31.61
N ILE A 204 1.77 21.07 -30.99
CA ILE A 204 1.99 19.66 -31.35
C ILE A 204 1.23 18.74 -30.39
N THR A 205 1.08 19.10 -29.11
CA THR A 205 0.21 18.35 -28.17
C THR A 205 -1.25 18.43 -28.59
N HIS A 206 -1.67 19.52 -29.25
CA HIS A 206 -2.99 19.67 -29.85
C HIS A 206 -3.11 19.05 -31.26
N ASP A 207 -2.02 18.63 -31.90
CA ASP A 207 -2.08 17.91 -33.16
C ASP A 207 -2.35 16.43 -32.90
N LEU A 208 -3.61 16.10 -32.70
CA LEU A 208 -4.11 14.73 -32.53
C LEU A 208 -3.75 13.82 -33.73
N LEU A 209 -3.47 14.38 -34.90
CA LEU A 209 -3.07 13.62 -36.07
C LEU A 209 -1.61 13.19 -35.97
N ALA A 210 -0.71 14.10 -35.58
CA ALA A 210 0.70 13.77 -35.35
C ALA A 210 0.86 12.73 -34.23
N GLN A 211 0.10 12.86 -33.14
CA GLN A 211 0.09 11.83 -32.07
C GLN A 211 -0.37 10.47 -32.61
N LYS A 212 -1.43 10.41 -33.40
CA LYS A 212 -1.90 9.14 -34.01
C LYS A 212 -0.84 8.49 -34.87
N ASP A 213 -0.09 9.24 -35.65
CA ASP A 213 0.97 8.72 -36.51
C ASP A 213 2.12 8.12 -35.65
N TYR A 214 2.56 8.81 -34.59
CA TYR A 214 3.55 8.27 -33.63
C TYR A 214 3.08 6.99 -32.95
N LEU A 215 1.83 6.92 -32.49
CA LEU A 215 1.28 5.74 -31.87
C LEU A 215 1.10 4.58 -32.85
N ALA A 216 0.68 4.88 -34.09
CA ALA A 216 0.54 3.87 -35.13
C ALA A 216 1.92 3.29 -35.55
N GLN A 217 2.94 4.14 -35.69
CA GLN A 217 4.30 3.70 -35.98
C GLN A 217 4.83 2.80 -34.83
N ALA A 218 4.68 3.21 -33.58
CA ALA A 218 5.13 2.42 -32.41
C ALA A 218 4.44 1.05 -32.35
N LYS A 219 3.13 1.00 -32.61
CA LYS A 219 2.38 -0.27 -32.70
C LYS A 219 2.91 -1.18 -33.81
N ALA A 220 3.24 -0.63 -34.97
CA ALA A 220 3.82 -1.38 -36.07
C ALA A 220 5.23 -1.92 -35.73
N GLU A 221 6.07 -1.11 -35.05
CA GLU A 221 7.38 -1.53 -34.58
C GLU A 221 7.29 -2.70 -33.57
N VAL A 222 6.42 -2.59 -32.58
CA VAL A 222 6.19 -3.66 -31.60
C VAL A 222 5.64 -4.92 -32.28
N SER A 223 4.69 -4.77 -33.22
CA SER A 223 4.14 -5.90 -33.98
C SER A 223 5.19 -6.57 -34.88
N SER A 224 6.23 -5.85 -35.29
CA SER A 224 7.37 -6.41 -36.03
C SER A 224 8.45 -7.03 -35.13
N GLY A 225 8.23 -7.07 -33.81
CA GLY A 225 9.13 -7.68 -32.83
C GLY A 225 10.07 -6.72 -32.13
N SER A 226 9.86 -5.40 -32.23
CA SER A 226 10.67 -4.44 -31.47
C SER A 226 10.34 -4.48 -29.97
N ASN A 227 11.37 -4.62 -29.15
CA ASN A 227 11.32 -4.48 -27.68
C ASN A 227 11.90 -3.13 -27.21
N SER A 228 11.94 -2.11 -28.07
CA SER A 228 12.34 -0.77 -27.67
C SER A 228 11.43 -0.26 -26.53
N PRO A 229 11.97 0.11 -25.34
CA PRO A 229 11.15 0.59 -24.24
C PRO A 229 10.25 1.77 -24.58
N LYS A 230 10.75 2.70 -25.42
CA LYS A 230 9.96 3.84 -25.93
C LYS A 230 8.81 3.37 -26.84
N SER A 231 9.07 2.46 -27.77
CA SER A 231 8.02 1.95 -28.68
C SER A 231 6.97 1.15 -27.92
N LEU A 232 7.38 0.36 -26.92
CA LEU A 232 6.48 -0.35 -26.00
C LEU A 232 5.59 0.63 -25.22
N TYR A 233 6.17 1.69 -24.62
CA TYR A 233 5.40 2.73 -23.93
C TYR A 233 4.38 3.40 -24.88
N LEU A 234 4.82 3.83 -26.05
CA LEU A 234 3.93 4.48 -27.01
C LEU A 234 2.80 3.56 -27.46
N ALA A 235 3.09 2.28 -27.69
CA ALA A 235 2.09 1.31 -28.15
C ALA A 235 1.05 0.95 -27.07
N ALA A 236 1.47 0.77 -25.83
CA ALA A 236 0.62 0.31 -24.74
C ALA A 236 0.04 1.46 -23.90
N CYS A 237 0.81 2.51 -23.62
CA CYS A 237 0.48 3.55 -22.64
C CYS A 237 0.20 4.92 -23.27
N GLY A 238 0.83 5.23 -24.42
CA GLY A 238 0.81 6.56 -25.03
C GLY A 238 -0.56 7.05 -25.44
N SER A 239 -1.50 6.15 -25.74
CA SER A 239 -2.89 6.53 -26.10
C SER A 239 -3.64 7.21 -24.95
N CYS A 240 -3.30 6.94 -23.71
CA CYS A 240 -3.91 7.52 -22.53
C CYS A 240 -2.98 8.58 -21.89
N HIS A 241 -1.71 8.25 -21.70
CA HIS A 241 -0.77 9.11 -20.98
C HIS A 241 -0.03 10.14 -21.85
N GLY A 242 -0.33 10.17 -23.16
CA GLY A 242 0.35 11.05 -24.11
C GLY A 242 1.73 10.52 -24.52
N VAL A 243 2.26 11.06 -25.62
CA VAL A 243 3.59 10.68 -26.14
C VAL A 243 4.72 11.20 -25.24
N ASP A 244 4.45 12.27 -24.49
CA ASP A 244 5.36 12.98 -23.61
C ASP A 244 5.05 12.78 -22.11
N GLY A 245 4.03 11.98 -21.78
CA GLY A 245 3.63 11.69 -20.41
C GLY A 245 2.76 12.76 -19.75
N TYR A 246 2.35 13.81 -20.45
CA TYR A 246 1.48 14.86 -19.91
C TYR A 246 -0.02 14.58 -20.04
N GLY A 247 -0.40 13.36 -20.45
CA GLY A 247 -1.79 12.97 -20.63
C GLY A 247 -2.38 13.39 -21.97
N GLN A 248 -3.69 13.42 -22.05
CA GLN A 248 -4.42 13.86 -23.25
C GLN A 248 -4.96 15.28 -23.07
N PRO A 249 -5.13 16.05 -24.16
CA PRO A 249 -5.60 17.45 -24.09
C PRO A 249 -6.96 17.64 -23.39
N ASP A 250 -7.80 16.60 -23.38
CA ASP A 250 -9.12 16.64 -22.74
C ASP A 250 -9.07 16.38 -21.21
N ALA A 251 -7.86 16.29 -20.65
CA ALA A 251 -7.59 16.01 -19.25
C ALA A 251 -8.31 14.75 -18.69
N ARG A 252 -8.77 13.86 -19.56
CA ARG A 252 -9.50 12.64 -19.20
C ARG A 252 -8.60 11.63 -18.51
N TYR A 253 -7.33 11.59 -18.90
CA TYR A 253 -6.34 10.64 -18.40
C TYR A 253 -5.22 11.37 -17.68
N ALA A 254 -4.78 10.78 -16.57
CA ALA A 254 -3.79 11.38 -15.69
C ALA A 254 -2.42 11.59 -16.35
N PRO A 255 -1.83 12.79 -16.23
CA PRO A 255 -0.41 12.98 -16.51
C PRO A 255 0.44 12.12 -15.59
N ILE A 256 1.54 11.57 -16.12
CA ILE A 256 2.46 10.74 -15.32
C ILE A 256 3.79 11.43 -15.05
N VAL A 257 4.06 12.57 -15.70
CA VAL A 257 5.29 13.34 -15.49
C VAL A 257 5.36 13.83 -14.03
N GLY A 258 6.48 13.56 -13.38
CA GLY A 258 6.75 14.02 -12.02
C GLY A 258 6.05 13.25 -10.89
N LEU A 259 5.25 12.20 -11.19
CA LEU A 259 4.56 11.43 -10.16
C LEU A 259 5.54 10.81 -9.15
N SER A 260 5.16 10.82 -7.88
CA SER A 260 5.95 10.21 -6.80
C SER A 260 6.20 8.72 -7.01
N SER A 261 5.26 7.98 -7.61
CA SER A 261 5.43 6.56 -7.93
C SER A 261 6.57 6.31 -8.92
N LEU A 262 6.82 7.23 -9.85
CA LEU A 262 7.94 7.14 -10.79
C LEU A 262 9.27 7.50 -10.13
N ARG A 263 9.25 8.33 -9.07
CA ARG A 263 10.43 8.91 -8.41
C ARG A 263 10.89 8.14 -7.17
N ARG A 264 10.12 7.14 -6.72
CA ARG A 264 10.52 6.32 -5.57
C ARG A 264 11.71 5.43 -5.89
N GLU A 265 12.57 5.22 -4.88
CA GLU A 265 13.66 4.26 -5.00
C GLU A 265 13.13 2.86 -5.32
N LYS A 266 12.09 2.42 -4.62
CA LYS A 266 11.46 1.12 -4.85
C LYS A 266 10.41 1.22 -5.97
N PRO A 267 10.55 0.42 -7.05
CA PRO A 267 9.64 0.45 -8.19
C PRO A 267 8.34 -0.32 -7.95
N ASP A 268 8.20 -1.01 -6.80
CA ASP A 268 7.14 -2.01 -6.55
C ASP A 268 5.72 -1.47 -6.82
N ALA A 269 5.41 -0.26 -6.35
CA ALA A 269 4.10 0.34 -6.58
C ALA A 269 3.83 0.61 -8.07
N LEU A 270 4.82 1.13 -8.79
CA LEU A 270 4.72 1.39 -10.23
C LEU A 270 4.57 0.09 -11.02
N VAL A 271 5.38 -0.92 -10.71
CA VAL A 271 5.32 -2.23 -11.36
C VAL A 271 3.94 -2.86 -11.14
N ASN A 272 3.39 -2.80 -9.93
CA ASN A 272 2.06 -3.35 -9.66
C ASN A 272 0.94 -2.58 -10.37
N MET A 273 1.06 -1.25 -10.53
CA MET A 273 0.12 -0.48 -11.36
C MET A 273 0.16 -0.96 -12.83
N ILE A 274 1.33 -1.25 -13.38
CA ILE A 274 1.46 -1.76 -14.75
C ILE A 274 0.92 -3.19 -14.84
N LEU A 275 1.25 -4.07 -13.89
CA LEU A 275 0.82 -5.47 -13.89
C LEU A 275 -0.69 -5.63 -13.75
N HIS A 276 -1.29 -4.92 -12.79
CA HIS A 276 -2.66 -5.16 -12.33
C HIS A 276 -3.65 -4.05 -12.73
N GLY A 277 -3.13 -2.91 -13.21
CA GLY A 277 -3.94 -1.75 -13.49
C GLY A 277 -4.31 -0.94 -12.25
N VAL A 278 -5.10 0.09 -12.47
CA VAL A 278 -5.61 0.98 -11.42
C VAL A 278 -7.09 1.22 -11.66
N GLU A 279 -7.93 0.85 -10.70
CA GLU A 279 -9.33 1.27 -10.70
C GLU A 279 -9.42 2.74 -10.32
N GLY A 280 -10.28 3.48 -11.01
CA GLY A 280 -10.46 4.90 -10.71
C GLY A 280 -11.07 5.12 -9.33
N ALA A 281 -10.64 6.16 -8.63
CA ALA A 281 -11.17 6.54 -7.32
C ALA A 281 -12.65 7.00 -7.36
N THR A 282 -13.20 7.20 -8.53
CA THR A 282 -14.61 7.60 -8.73
C THR A 282 -15.24 6.79 -9.86
N ASN A 283 -16.57 6.69 -9.91
CA ASN A 283 -17.28 6.02 -11.01
C ASN A 283 -17.07 6.69 -12.37
N THR A 284 -16.50 7.89 -12.39
CA THR A 284 -16.21 8.66 -13.63
C THR A 284 -14.72 8.73 -13.92
N SER A 285 -13.86 8.27 -13.00
CA SER A 285 -12.42 8.20 -13.26
C SER A 285 -12.12 7.09 -14.28
N PRO A 286 -11.24 7.32 -15.25
CA PRO A 286 -10.86 6.29 -16.19
C PRO A 286 -10.11 5.15 -15.47
N ILE A 287 -10.29 3.93 -15.97
CA ILE A 287 -9.61 2.74 -15.48
C ILE A 287 -8.31 2.58 -16.27
N MET A 288 -7.20 2.35 -15.60
CA MET A 288 -5.98 1.88 -16.21
C MET A 288 -6.00 0.35 -16.25
N PRO A 289 -5.98 -0.31 -17.42
CA PRO A 289 -5.94 -1.77 -17.47
C PRO A 289 -4.61 -2.31 -16.96
N GLY A 290 -4.62 -3.56 -16.47
CA GLY A 290 -3.39 -4.30 -16.19
C GLY A 290 -2.83 -4.92 -17.48
N PHE A 291 -1.51 -5.08 -17.54
CA PHE A 291 -0.80 -5.55 -18.73
C PHE A 291 -0.05 -6.88 -18.49
N SER A 292 -0.33 -7.57 -17.40
CA SER A 292 0.34 -8.84 -17.07
C SER A 292 0.08 -9.98 -18.07
N GLU A 293 -1.01 -9.91 -18.82
CA GLU A 293 -1.35 -10.91 -19.84
C GLU A 293 -0.81 -10.56 -21.23
N GLU A 294 -0.62 -9.26 -21.53
CA GLU A 294 -0.19 -8.77 -22.84
C GLU A 294 1.33 -8.55 -22.95
N LEU A 295 2.00 -8.27 -21.83
CA LEU A 295 3.42 -7.94 -21.78
C LEU A 295 4.17 -8.92 -20.89
N ASN A 296 5.32 -9.39 -21.36
CA ASN A 296 6.20 -10.21 -20.55
C ASN A 296 7.05 -9.35 -19.57
N SER A 297 7.72 -10.01 -18.62
CA SER A 297 8.49 -9.35 -17.56
C SER A 297 9.62 -8.46 -18.11
N GLU A 298 10.25 -8.81 -19.22
CA GLU A 298 11.29 -8.02 -19.86
C GLU A 298 10.73 -6.73 -20.46
N GLN A 299 9.56 -6.81 -21.10
CA GLN A 299 8.87 -5.65 -21.68
C GLN A 299 8.37 -4.71 -20.58
N ILE A 300 7.79 -5.25 -19.49
CA ILE A 300 7.35 -4.46 -18.33
C ILE A 300 8.55 -3.77 -17.67
N ALA A 301 9.67 -4.46 -17.49
CA ALA A 301 10.90 -3.88 -16.98
C ALA A 301 11.41 -2.72 -17.88
N GLY A 302 11.38 -2.92 -19.19
CA GLY A 302 11.72 -1.90 -20.17
C GLY A 302 10.85 -0.66 -20.06
N ILE A 303 9.53 -0.82 -20.02
CA ILE A 303 8.56 0.29 -19.83
C ILE A 303 8.80 0.98 -18.50
N THR A 304 8.95 0.21 -17.41
CA THR A 304 9.21 0.74 -16.07
C THR A 304 10.46 1.64 -16.05
N ASN A 305 11.56 1.17 -16.62
CA ASN A 305 12.79 1.95 -16.71
C ASN A 305 12.61 3.20 -17.57
N TYR A 306 11.92 3.07 -18.71
CA TYR A 306 11.65 4.20 -19.59
C TYR A 306 10.84 5.31 -18.88
N VAL A 307 9.73 4.96 -18.23
CA VAL A 307 8.89 5.99 -17.59
C VAL A 307 9.57 6.61 -16.37
N ARG A 308 10.36 5.84 -15.61
CA ARG A 308 11.14 6.35 -14.48
C ARG A 308 12.22 7.33 -14.92
N THR A 309 12.92 7.05 -16.00
CA THR A 309 13.97 7.94 -16.53
C THR A 309 13.39 9.13 -17.28
N SER A 310 12.42 8.89 -18.17
CA SER A 310 11.88 9.94 -19.05
C SER A 310 10.88 10.87 -18.37
N PHE A 311 10.07 10.36 -17.43
CA PHE A 311 8.99 11.12 -16.82
C PHE A 311 9.15 11.28 -15.30
N GLY A 312 9.94 10.41 -14.66
CA GLY A 312 10.26 10.50 -13.23
C GLY A 312 11.53 11.28 -12.92
N GLY A 313 12.35 11.59 -13.93
CA GLY A 313 13.62 12.31 -13.75
C GLY A 313 14.74 11.49 -13.10
N HIS A 314 14.62 10.15 -13.01
CA HIS A 314 15.73 9.31 -12.55
C HIS A 314 16.91 9.40 -13.51
N ALA A 315 18.14 9.47 -12.95
CA ALA A 315 19.35 9.43 -13.76
C ALA A 315 19.50 8.07 -14.46
N ASN A 316 19.28 7.00 -13.71
CA ASN A 316 19.29 5.62 -14.18
C ASN A 316 18.17 4.86 -13.46
N SER A 317 17.56 3.90 -14.15
CA SER A 317 16.64 2.93 -13.57
C SER A 317 17.03 1.57 -14.11
N GLU A 318 17.29 0.62 -13.22
CA GLU A 318 17.84 -0.70 -13.55
C GLU A 318 16.91 -1.82 -13.05
N VAL A 319 15.59 -1.64 -13.25
CA VAL A 319 14.62 -2.70 -12.96
C VAL A 319 14.80 -3.81 -13.98
N SER A 320 15.01 -5.04 -13.51
CA SER A 320 15.19 -6.23 -14.34
C SER A 320 13.90 -7.04 -14.47
N ALA A 321 13.84 -7.96 -15.42
CA ALA A 321 12.75 -8.93 -15.55
C ALA A 321 12.60 -9.79 -14.26
N ALA A 322 13.70 -10.14 -13.61
CA ALA A 322 13.69 -10.86 -12.35
C ALA A 322 13.06 -10.04 -11.20
N ASP A 323 13.20 -8.71 -11.21
CA ASP A 323 12.49 -7.84 -10.26
C ASP A 323 10.98 -7.84 -10.52
N ILE A 324 10.57 -7.81 -11.78
CA ILE A 324 9.15 -7.92 -12.15
C ILE A 324 8.56 -9.24 -11.65
N ASP A 325 9.24 -10.37 -11.92
CA ASP A 325 8.81 -11.71 -11.48
C ASP A 325 8.74 -11.78 -9.95
N ARG A 326 9.73 -11.22 -9.27
CA ARG A 326 9.75 -11.13 -7.81
C ARG A 326 8.56 -10.32 -7.30
N ILE A 327 8.32 -9.15 -7.83
CA ILE A 327 7.21 -8.28 -7.41
C ILE A 327 5.87 -8.94 -7.69
N ALA A 328 5.70 -9.58 -8.84
CA ALA A 328 4.47 -10.28 -9.22
C ALA A 328 4.16 -11.50 -8.31
N THR A 329 5.19 -12.16 -7.78
CA THR A 329 5.05 -13.41 -7.02
C THR A 329 5.23 -13.28 -5.52
N THR A 330 5.98 -12.29 -5.05
CA THR A 330 6.24 -12.07 -3.62
C THR A 330 5.09 -11.31 -2.95
N GLY A 331 4.34 -12.05 -2.13
CA GLY A 331 3.56 -11.41 -1.07
C GLY A 331 4.45 -10.87 0.06
N VAL A 332 3.84 -10.47 1.16
CA VAL A 332 4.55 -10.01 2.37
C VAL A 332 5.53 -11.10 2.85
N ASP A 333 6.81 -10.77 2.98
CA ASP A 333 7.79 -11.65 3.59
C ASP A 333 7.34 -12.00 5.02
N LYS A 334 7.11 -13.30 5.25
CA LYS A 334 6.68 -13.77 6.57
C LYS A 334 7.88 -13.70 7.52
N PRO A 335 7.76 -13.03 8.68
CA PRO A 335 8.81 -13.04 9.68
C PRO A 335 9.23 -14.47 10.05
N PHE A 336 10.50 -14.66 10.43
CA PHE A 336 11.08 -15.96 10.77
C PHE A 336 10.19 -16.78 11.74
N LEU A 337 9.67 -16.14 12.77
CA LEU A 337 8.80 -16.79 13.75
C LEU A 337 7.51 -17.36 13.13
N ILE A 338 6.95 -16.64 12.17
CA ILE A 338 5.74 -17.07 11.45
C ILE A 338 6.07 -18.17 10.43
N LYS A 339 7.17 -17.99 9.69
CA LYS A 339 7.61 -18.97 8.66
C LYS A 339 7.88 -20.35 9.26
N TYR A 340 8.47 -20.39 10.45
CA TYR A 340 8.86 -21.63 11.13
C TYR A 340 7.98 -21.97 12.35
N ALA A 341 6.83 -21.32 12.51
CA ALA A 341 5.97 -21.49 13.68
C ALA A 341 5.61 -22.94 13.99
N GLY A 342 5.27 -23.74 12.97
CA GLY A 342 4.96 -25.16 13.13
C GLY A 342 6.13 -25.97 13.68
N LEU A 343 7.33 -25.77 13.11
CA LEU A 343 8.55 -26.44 13.55
C LEU A 343 8.91 -26.02 14.98
N LEU A 344 8.88 -24.72 15.28
CA LEU A 344 9.18 -24.19 16.60
C LEU A 344 8.19 -24.71 17.66
N ALA A 345 6.91 -24.82 17.33
CA ALA A 345 5.90 -25.37 18.22
C ALA A 345 6.17 -26.87 18.51
N ILE A 346 6.52 -27.67 17.51
CA ILE A 346 6.88 -29.09 17.71
C ILE A 346 8.12 -29.22 18.58
N ILE A 347 9.17 -28.44 18.33
CA ILE A 347 10.39 -28.44 19.17
C ILE A 347 10.03 -28.06 20.61
N GLY A 348 9.21 -27.02 20.82
CA GLY A 348 8.74 -26.58 22.14
C GLY A 348 7.99 -27.70 22.90
N ILE A 349 7.13 -28.44 22.21
CA ILE A 349 6.40 -29.58 22.79
C ILE A 349 7.38 -30.70 23.21
N ILE A 350 8.35 -31.02 22.35
CA ILE A 350 9.36 -32.04 22.67
C ILE A 350 10.17 -31.65 23.91
N VAL A 351 10.65 -30.39 23.96
CA VAL A 351 11.38 -29.85 25.11
C VAL A 351 10.54 -29.92 26.38
N ALA A 352 9.26 -29.50 26.30
CA ALA A 352 8.35 -29.58 27.47
C ALA A 352 8.18 -31.01 27.98
N ILE A 353 8.04 -31.99 27.08
CA ILE A 353 7.94 -33.41 27.44
C ILE A 353 9.22 -33.86 28.16
N PHE A 354 10.41 -33.51 27.66
CA PHE A 354 11.67 -33.86 28.31
C PHE A 354 11.80 -33.23 29.68
N VAL A 355 11.42 -31.95 29.85
CA VAL A 355 11.40 -31.27 31.15
C VAL A 355 10.46 -31.97 32.14
N ILE A 356 9.24 -32.31 31.70
CA ILE A 356 8.27 -33.02 32.53
C ILE A 356 8.83 -34.40 32.98
N ILE A 357 9.40 -35.15 32.05
CA ILE A 357 10.02 -36.45 32.35
C ILE A 357 11.17 -36.27 33.35
N PHE A 358 12.00 -35.26 33.19
CA PHE A 358 13.09 -34.97 34.11
C PHE A 358 12.58 -34.63 35.52
N ILE A 359 11.57 -33.76 35.63
CA ILE A 359 10.93 -33.40 36.92
C ILE A 359 10.35 -34.65 37.59
N ILE A 360 9.59 -35.48 36.87
CA ILE A 360 9.01 -36.71 37.41
C ILE A 360 10.11 -37.63 37.89
N ARG A 361 11.19 -37.83 37.14
CA ARG A 361 12.33 -38.66 37.55
C ARG A 361 13.03 -38.10 38.78
N ALA A 362 13.19 -36.79 38.91
CA ALA A 362 13.76 -36.15 40.09
C ALA A 362 12.90 -36.36 41.34
N ILE A 363 11.58 -36.22 41.22
CA ILE A 363 10.63 -36.47 42.32
C ILE A 363 10.67 -37.93 42.77
N LEU A 364 10.65 -38.89 41.82
CA LEU A 364 10.70 -40.30 42.14
C LEU A 364 12.02 -40.72 42.80
N ARG A 365 13.16 -40.12 42.37
CA ARG A 365 14.46 -40.35 43.01
C ARG A 365 14.50 -39.78 44.43
N SER A 366 13.90 -38.59 44.66
CA SER A 366 13.81 -37.99 46.01
C SER A 366 12.98 -38.84 46.97
N LYS A 367 11.85 -39.43 46.52
CA LYS A 367 11.02 -40.35 47.33
C LYS A 367 11.68 -41.68 47.64
N ARG A 368 12.63 -42.17 46.81
CA ARG A 368 13.39 -43.40 47.10
C ARG A 368 14.55 -43.20 48.08
N ARG A 369 14.92 -41.96 48.34
CA ARG A 369 16.00 -41.61 49.30
C ARG A 369 15.50 -41.24 50.70
N ARG A 370 14.18 -41.14 50.88
CA ARG A 370 13.49 -41.05 52.17
C ARG A 370 12.91 -42.43 52.52
#